data_d03b8b52ded5b097528f8742698239be
#
_entry.id   d03b8b52ded5b097528f8742698239be
#
_cell.length_a   1.000
_cell.length_b   1.000
_cell.length_c   1.000
_cell.angle_alpha   90.00
_cell.angle_beta   90.00
_cell.angle_gamma   90.00
#
_symmetry.space_group_name_H-M   'P 1'
#
loop_
_entity.id
_entity.type
_entity.pdbx_description
1 polymer ?
#
loop_
_entity_poly.entity_id
_entity_poly.type
_entity_poly.pdbx_seq_one_letter_code
_entity_poly.pdbx_strand_id
1 'polypeptide(L)'
;MNAVYEKLQKCYECYQKKINFKPKVAVVLGSGLGNFAKTVNVEAXLPYSEIEGFPVSTVPGHAGKFIFGYIGEVPVVLMQGRVHYYEGYPITDVVLPTRLMKLMGAETLFLTNASGGINPNFHAGSLMLIKDHISSFAPNPLIGPNIDELGTRFPDMTHVYDEDLQEIIKNTAKENDIELFEGVYAQLTGPSFESPSEIKMLQMLGASAVGMSTVVEAIAANHMGMKICGVSCVSNLAAGMNSAPLTHEEVQEAANAVAPKFEKLLTESIXXFXXLAXXTXVSDLDKIXKNGAHCGAETPLIXLILSKSXXLQ
;
A
#
# COMPACT_ATOMS: atom_id res chain seq x y z
N MET A 1 19.38 18.12 14.08
CA MET A 1 18.19 17.68 13.33
C MET A 1 18.46 16.28 12.73
N ASN A 2 17.43 15.44 12.62
CA ASN A 2 17.59 14.07 12.12
C ASN A 2 17.85 14.09 10.60
N ALA A 3 18.93 13.46 10.13
CA ALA A 3 19.31 13.48 8.71
C ALA A 3 18.26 12.82 7.80
N VAL A 4 17.62 11.76 8.29
CA VAL A 4 16.56 11.08 7.54
C VAL A 4 15.36 12.02 7.35
N TYR A 5 14.97 12.73 8.41
CA TYR A 5 13.86 13.68 8.35
C TYR A 5 14.19 14.87 7.46
N GLU A 6 15.41 15.39 7.52
CA GLU A 6 15.86 16.48 6.63
C GLU A 6 15.75 16.08 5.17
N LYS A 7 16.19 14.86 4.84
CA LYS A 7 16.11 14.34 3.47
C LYS A 7 14.65 14.25 3.02
N LEU A 8 13.76 13.73 3.88
CA LEU A 8 12.32 13.64 3.60
C LEU A 8 11.72 15.02 3.34
N GLN A 9 12.08 16.01 4.18
CA GLN A 9 11.58 17.38 4.04
C GLN A 9 12.02 18.01 2.71
N LYS A 10 13.26 17.78 2.29
CA LYS A 10 13.75 18.27 1.00
C LYS A 10 12.98 17.63 -0.18
N CYS A 11 12.71 16.34 -0.09
CA CYS A 11 11.91 15.65 -1.11
C CYS A 11 10.48 16.23 -1.16
N TYR A 12 9.90 16.50 0.00
CA TYR A 12 8.57 17.09 0.09
C TYR A 12 8.52 18.50 -0.51
N GLU A 13 9.53 19.32 -0.23
CA GLU A 13 9.65 20.67 -0.83
C GLU A 13 9.73 20.58 -2.35
N CYS A 14 10.50 19.63 -2.86
CA CYS A 14 10.61 19.40 -4.31
C CYS A 14 9.26 19.06 -4.91
N TYR A 15 8.51 18.15 -4.27
CA TYR A 15 7.15 17.80 -4.68
C TYR A 15 6.24 19.03 -4.70
N GLN A 16 6.26 19.83 -3.62
CA GLN A 16 5.41 21.01 -3.51
C GLN A 16 5.67 22.04 -4.60
N LYS A 17 6.92 22.18 -5.04
CA LYS A 17 7.29 23.12 -6.09
C LYS A 17 6.87 22.65 -7.48
N LYS A 18 6.82 21.33 -7.70
CA LYS A 18 6.61 20.76 -9.05
C LYS A 18 5.18 20.28 -9.29
N ILE A 19 4.47 19.90 -8.24
CA ILE A 19 3.17 19.22 -8.36
C ILE A 19 2.12 19.96 -7.55
N ASN A 20 1.03 20.33 -8.20
CA ASN A 20 -0.14 20.92 -7.54
C ASN A 20 -1.26 19.89 -7.50
N PHE A 21 -1.10 18.90 -6.63
CA PHE A 21 -2.04 17.78 -6.52
C PHE A 21 -1.89 17.16 -5.13
N LYS A 22 -3.02 16.91 -4.47
CA LYS A 22 -3.02 16.29 -3.14
C LYS A 22 -3.76 14.95 -3.21
N PRO A 23 -3.03 13.82 -3.24
CA PRO A 23 -3.67 12.51 -3.25
C PRO A 23 -4.28 12.18 -1.90
N LYS A 24 -5.30 11.34 -1.90
CA LYS A 24 -5.86 10.72 -0.68
C LYS A 24 -5.46 9.27 -0.53
N VAL A 25 -5.23 8.59 -1.65
CA VAL A 25 -4.82 7.18 -1.64
C VAL A 25 -3.50 7.05 -2.39
N ALA A 26 -2.55 6.37 -1.75
CA ALA A 26 -1.28 6.00 -2.36
C ALA A 26 -1.34 4.53 -2.75
N VAL A 27 -0.88 4.20 -3.95
CA VAL A 27 -0.86 2.83 -4.45
C VAL A 27 0.56 2.48 -4.86
N VAL A 28 1.13 1.43 -4.27
CA VAL A 28 2.44 0.92 -4.68
C VAL A 28 2.23 -0.20 -5.68
N LEU A 29 2.70 0.00 -6.91
CA LEU A 29 2.53 -0.97 -8.00
C LEU A 29 3.65 -1.98 -8.00
N GLY A 30 3.31 -3.23 -7.71
CA GLY A 30 4.23 -4.36 -7.75
C GLY A 30 4.46 -4.88 -9.16
N SER A 31 5.24 -5.95 -9.25
CA SER A 31 5.57 -6.61 -10.52
C SER A 31 4.29 -6.99 -11.28
N GLY A 32 4.26 -6.71 -12.58
CA GLY A 32 3.12 -7.01 -13.44
C GLY A 32 2.05 -5.93 -13.50
N LEU A 33 2.10 -4.93 -12.62
CA LEU A 33 1.10 -3.86 -12.58
C LEU A 33 1.59 -2.53 -13.16
N GLY A 34 2.71 -2.53 -13.89
CA GLY A 34 3.25 -1.31 -14.49
C GLY A 34 2.30 -0.60 -15.42
N ASN A 35 1.35 -1.32 -16.03
CA ASN A 35 0.37 -0.74 -16.93
C ASN A 35 -0.90 -0.20 -16.22
N PHE A 36 -0.99 -0.36 -14.90
CA PHE A 36 -2.15 0.09 -14.13
C PHE A 36 -2.40 1.60 -14.30
N ALA A 37 -1.33 2.37 -14.53
CA ALA A 37 -1.45 3.81 -14.74
C ALA A 37 -2.37 4.17 -15.92
N LYS A 38 -2.55 3.26 -16.88
CA LYS A 38 -3.46 3.48 -18.02
C LYS A 38 -4.93 3.51 -17.61
N THR A 39 -5.26 3.00 -16.41
CA THR A 39 -6.63 3.01 -15.88
C THR A 39 -6.94 4.28 -15.10
N VAL A 40 -5.93 5.12 -14.87
CA VAL A 40 -6.04 6.34 -14.06
C VAL A 40 -6.17 7.54 -14.98
N ASN A 41 -7.05 8.48 -14.62
CA ASN A 41 -7.14 9.77 -15.31
C ASN A 41 -5.96 10.62 -14.80
N VAL A 42 -4.85 10.60 -15.55
CA VAL A 42 -3.56 11.16 -15.11
C VAL A 42 -3.56 12.69 -15.24
N GLU A 43 -3.14 13.36 -14.17
CA GLU A 43 -2.99 14.82 -14.11
C GLU A 43 -1.53 15.27 -14.12
N ALA A 44 -0.62 14.50 -13.57
CA ALA A 44 0.81 14.86 -13.48
C ALA A 44 1.70 13.62 -13.29
N UNK A 45 2.94 13.55 -13.45
CA UNK A 45 3.92 12.61 -13.23
C UNK A 45 5.05 13.27 -12.54
N LEU A 46 5.82 12.68 -11.78
CA LEU A 46 7.05 13.17 -11.15
C LEU A 46 8.09 12.04 -11.13
N PRO A 47 9.03 12.01 -12.08
CA PRO A 47 10.10 11.00 -12.07
C PRO A 47 10.95 11.09 -10.80
N TYR A 48 11.37 9.94 -10.26
CA TYR A 48 12.23 9.90 -9.07
C TYR A 48 13.54 10.65 -9.31
N SER A 49 14.06 10.60 -10.53
CA SER A 49 15.29 11.28 -10.92
C SER A 49 15.22 12.81 -10.80
N GLU A 50 14.02 13.36 -10.75
CA GLU A 50 13.82 14.81 -10.59
C GLU A 50 13.71 15.23 -9.13
N ILE A 51 13.80 14.29 -8.20
CA ILE A 51 13.78 14.56 -6.74
C ILE A 51 15.19 14.33 -6.22
N GLU A 52 15.87 15.39 -5.85
CA GLU A 52 17.28 15.32 -5.39
C GLU A 52 17.42 14.37 -4.20
N GLY A 53 18.34 13.42 -4.30
CA GLY A 53 18.61 12.44 -3.25
C GLY A 53 17.64 11.28 -3.16
N PHE A 54 16.64 11.24 -4.02
CA PHE A 54 15.62 10.20 -3.98
C PHE A 54 16.16 8.90 -4.58
N PRO A 55 15.83 7.73 -4.00
CA PRO A 55 16.30 6.47 -4.57
C PRO A 55 15.63 6.19 -5.92
N VAL A 56 16.37 5.58 -6.83
CA VAL A 56 15.85 5.18 -8.13
C VAL A 56 15.86 3.65 -8.21
N SER A 57 14.83 3.09 -8.84
CA SER A 57 14.77 1.65 -9.02
C SER A 57 15.78 1.22 -10.08
N THR A 58 16.51 0.13 -9.79
CA THR A 58 17.44 -0.49 -10.72
C THR A 58 16.87 -1.79 -11.29
N VAL A 59 15.68 -2.16 -10.86
CA VAL A 59 15.04 -3.42 -11.28
C VAL A 59 14.40 -3.23 -12.66
N PRO A 60 14.71 -4.09 -13.64
CA PRO A 60 14.07 -4.01 -14.96
C PRO A 60 12.55 -4.05 -14.84
N GLY A 61 11.87 -3.20 -15.60
CA GLY A 61 10.41 -3.14 -15.61
C GLY A 61 9.80 -2.17 -14.61
N HIS A 62 10.61 -1.52 -13.79
CA HIS A 62 10.15 -0.50 -12.85
C HIS A 62 10.44 0.90 -13.42
N ALA A 63 9.40 1.67 -13.70
CA ALA A 63 9.53 2.94 -14.43
C ALA A 63 10.12 4.08 -13.61
N GLY A 64 10.03 4.01 -12.28
CA GLY A 64 10.67 4.99 -11.41
C GLY A 64 10.04 6.37 -11.43
N LYS A 65 8.73 6.45 -11.21
CA LYS A 65 8.03 7.74 -11.13
C LYS A 65 6.77 7.66 -10.27
N PHE A 66 6.39 8.80 -9.73
CA PHE A 66 5.05 8.99 -9.15
C PHE A 66 4.11 9.47 -10.26
N ILE A 67 2.90 8.93 -10.26
CA ILE A 67 1.84 9.32 -11.17
C ILE A 67 0.67 9.83 -10.33
N PHE A 68 0.20 11.01 -10.64
CA PHE A 68 -0.91 11.66 -9.92
C PHE A 68 -2.14 11.73 -10.81
N GLY A 69 -3.29 11.37 -10.27
CA GLY A 69 -4.52 11.43 -11.04
C GLY A 69 -5.70 10.91 -10.25
N TYR A 70 -6.75 10.53 -10.98
CA TYR A 70 -8.02 10.11 -10.37
C TYR A 70 -8.39 8.69 -10.80
N ILE A 71 -8.86 7.92 -9.82
CA ILE A 71 -9.60 6.68 -10.06
C ILE A 71 -11.04 7.01 -9.66
N GLY A 72 -11.93 7.16 -10.67
CA GLY A 72 -13.23 7.74 -10.42
C GLY A 72 -13.05 9.16 -9.88
N GLU A 73 -13.57 9.42 -8.69
CA GLU A 73 -13.42 10.72 -8.02
C GLU A 73 -12.32 10.72 -6.95
N VAL A 74 -11.61 9.61 -6.80
CA VAL A 74 -10.59 9.47 -5.74
C VAL A 74 -9.25 9.96 -6.25
N PRO A 75 -8.66 11.00 -5.61
CA PRO A 75 -7.33 11.46 -6.01
C PRO A 75 -6.27 10.50 -5.49
N VAL A 76 -5.45 9.99 -6.40
CA VAL A 76 -4.46 8.96 -6.09
C VAL A 76 -3.05 9.38 -6.50
N VAL A 77 -2.06 8.84 -5.80
CA VAL A 77 -0.68 8.81 -6.27
C VAL A 77 -0.29 7.36 -6.46
N LEU A 78 0.22 7.04 -7.65
CA LEU A 78 0.76 5.71 -7.94
C LEU A 78 2.29 5.77 -7.84
N MET A 79 2.86 4.83 -7.11
CA MET A 79 4.29 4.61 -7.10
C MET A 79 4.60 3.56 -8.17
N GLN A 80 4.98 4.02 -9.36
CA GLN A 80 5.31 3.13 -10.47
C GLN A 80 6.81 2.90 -10.49
N GLY A 81 7.22 1.80 -9.91
CA GLY A 81 8.62 1.46 -9.69
C GLY A 81 8.94 1.48 -8.21
N ARG A 82 9.08 0.29 -7.64
CA ARG A 82 9.39 0.11 -6.22
C ARG A 82 10.89 0.00 -6.03
N VAL A 83 11.37 0.53 -4.93
CA VAL A 83 12.77 0.39 -4.51
C VAL A 83 12.83 -0.77 -3.51
N HIS A 84 13.81 -1.65 -3.69
CA HIS A 84 13.96 -2.85 -2.84
C HIS A 84 15.24 -2.76 -2.02
N TYR A 85 15.21 -3.37 -0.84
CA TYR A 85 16.37 -3.40 0.03
C TYR A 85 17.58 -4.09 -0.63
N TYR A 86 17.34 -5.15 -1.42
CA TYR A 86 18.44 -5.87 -2.09
C TYR A 86 19.15 -5.03 -3.14
N GLU A 87 18.61 -3.88 -3.53
CA GLU A 87 19.30 -2.98 -4.47
C GLU A 87 20.48 -2.25 -3.81
N GLY A 88 20.62 -2.37 -2.48
CA GLY A 88 21.76 -1.83 -1.74
C GLY A 88 21.49 -0.49 -1.04
N TYR A 89 20.28 0.00 -1.09
CA TYR A 89 19.91 1.24 -0.39
C TYR A 89 19.77 1.00 1.11
N PRO A 90 20.12 1.99 1.95
CA PRO A 90 19.74 1.93 3.36
C PRO A 90 18.23 1.75 3.49
N ILE A 91 17.80 1.07 4.55
CA ILE A 91 16.36 0.79 4.72
C ILE A 91 15.52 2.08 4.79
N THR A 92 16.09 3.16 5.32
CA THR A 92 15.41 4.45 5.39
C THR A 92 15.17 5.06 4.00
N ASP A 93 16.03 4.76 3.02
CA ASP A 93 15.79 5.16 1.63
C ASP A 93 14.74 4.28 0.97
N VAL A 94 14.67 2.99 1.33
CA VAL A 94 13.66 2.07 0.80
C VAL A 94 12.24 2.54 1.16
N VAL A 95 12.06 3.07 2.38
CA VAL A 95 10.74 3.56 2.83
C VAL A 95 10.54 5.06 2.61
N LEU A 96 11.53 5.76 2.09
CA LEU A 96 11.41 7.20 1.81
C LEU A 96 10.22 7.51 0.88
N PRO A 97 9.99 6.74 -0.20
CA PRO A 97 8.80 6.99 -1.04
C PRO A 97 7.48 6.88 -0.27
N THR A 98 7.35 5.89 0.61
CA THR A 98 6.15 5.70 1.44
C THR A 98 5.91 6.92 2.34
N ARG A 99 6.96 7.35 3.01
CA ARG A 99 6.89 8.53 3.90
C ARG A 99 6.54 9.79 3.11
N LEU A 100 7.12 9.93 1.92
CA LEU A 100 6.83 11.09 1.07
C LEU A 100 5.35 11.09 0.64
N MET A 101 4.79 9.95 0.26
CA MET A 101 3.37 9.88 -0.13
C MET A 101 2.44 10.27 1.01
N LYS A 102 2.80 9.95 2.26
CA LYS A 102 2.02 10.43 3.42
C LYS A 102 2.08 11.96 3.51
N LEU A 103 3.25 12.56 3.36
CA LEU A 103 3.38 14.02 3.40
C LEU A 103 2.63 14.70 2.26
N MET A 104 2.53 14.07 1.09
CA MET A 104 1.72 14.57 -0.05
C MET A 104 0.24 14.70 0.30
N GLY A 105 -0.24 13.95 1.29
CA GLY A 105 -1.62 13.96 1.72
C GLY A 105 -2.30 12.62 1.76
N ALA A 106 -1.64 11.55 1.33
CA ALA A 106 -2.26 10.22 1.30
C ALA A 106 -2.54 9.71 2.71
N GLU A 107 -3.77 9.34 2.95
CA GLU A 107 -4.23 8.80 4.24
C GLU A 107 -4.32 7.28 4.19
N THR A 108 -4.43 6.71 3.01
CA THR A 108 -4.55 5.27 2.77
C THR A 108 -3.41 4.82 1.86
N LEU A 109 -2.79 3.70 2.22
CA LEU A 109 -1.75 3.06 1.41
C LEU A 109 -2.22 1.69 0.95
N PHE A 110 -2.29 1.49 -0.36
CA PHE A 110 -2.63 0.20 -0.96
C PHE A 110 -1.33 -0.41 -1.51
N LEU A 111 -0.88 -1.48 -0.88
CA LEU A 111 0.35 -2.18 -1.25
C LEU A 111 0.02 -3.35 -2.16
N THR A 112 0.74 -3.47 -3.27
CA THR A 112 0.64 -4.65 -4.14
C THR A 112 2.03 -5.25 -4.32
N ASN A 113 2.06 -6.54 -4.59
CA ASN A 113 3.33 -7.24 -4.86
C ASN A 113 3.10 -8.53 -5.64
N ALA A 114 4.18 -9.12 -6.10
CA ALA A 114 4.22 -10.50 -6.56
C ALA A 114 4.94 -11.32 -5.50
N SER A 115 4.52 -12.54 -5.27
CA SER A 115 5.06 -13.38 -4.20
C SER A 115 5.16 -14.85 -4.60
N GLY A 116 5.96 -15.60 -3.84
CA GLY A 116 5.99 -17.05 -3.89
C GLY A 116 4.97 -17.63 -2.92
N GLY A 117 4.14 -18.55 -3.40
CA GLY A 117 3.08 -19.16 -2.59
C GLY A 117 3.60 -20.29 -1.72
N ILE A 118 3.30 -20.20 -0.42
CA ILE A 118 3.66 -21.22 0.57
C ILE A 118 2.43 -22.07 0.91
N ASN A 119 1.24 -21.47 0.91
CA ASN A 119 -0.01 -22.19 1.13
C ASN A 119 -0.21 -23.18 -0.02
N PRO A 120 -0.36 -24.49 0.27
CA PRO A 120 -0.49 -25.50 -0.81
C PRO A 120 -1.77 -25.36 -1.64
N ASN A 121 -2.75 -24.59 -1.19
CA ASN A 121 -3.97 -24.34 -1.95
C ASN A 121 -3.79 -23.24 -3.02
N PHE A 122 -2.67 -22.53 -3.00
CA PHE A 122 -2.39 -21.49 -4.00
C PHE A 122 -1.92 -22.11 -5.32
N HIS A 123 -2.18 -21.37 -6.40
CA HIS A 123 -1.67 -21.67 -7.73
C HIS A 123 -1.08 -20.38 -8.34
N ALA A 124 -0.31 -20.51 -9.40
CA ALA A 124 0.21 -19.34 -10.10
C ALA A 124 -0.97 -18.47 -10.56
N GLY A 125 -0.95 -17.20 -10.20
CA GLY A 125 -2.04 -16.26 -10.48
C GLY A 125 -3.03 -16.08 -9.34
N SER A 126 -2.90 -16.85 -8.24
CA SER A 126 -3.76 -16.62 -7.05
C SER A 126 -3.55 -15.21 -6.50
N LEU A 127 -4.63 -14.58 -6.10
CA LEU A 127 -4.59 -13.29 -5.39
C LEU A 127 -4.82 -13.53 -3.90
N MET A 128 -3.98 -12.92 -3.07
CA MET A 128 -4.06 -13.07 -1.60
C MET A 128 -4.20 -11.70 -0.95
N LEU A 129 -5.29 -11.50 -0.24
CA LEU A 129 -5.44 -10.34 0.65
C LEU A 129 -4.49 -10.52 1.83
N ILE A 130 -3.64 -9.54 2.06
CA ILE A 130 -2.68 -9.57 3.17
C ILE A 130 -3.40 -9.15 4.43
N LYS A 131 -3.53 -10.07 5.39
CA LYS A 131 -4.19 -9.79 6.67
C LYS A 131 -3.18 -9.53 7.80
N ASP A 132 -1.92 -9.96 7.60
CA ASP A 132 -0.85 -9.74 8.58
C ASP A 132 0.49 -10.03 7.90
N HIS A 133 1.58 -9.73 8.58
CA HIS A 133 2.91 -9.94 8.02
C HIS A 133 3.91 -10.47 9.05
N ILE A 134 5.03 -11.00 8.54
CA ILE A 134 6.20 -11.36 9.33
C ILE A 134 7.36 -10.48 8.83
N SER A 135 7.93 -9.67 9.73
CA SER A 135 8.97 -8.70 9.42
C SER A 135 10.36 -9.10 9.93
N SER A 136 10.47 -10.22 10.65
CA SER A 136 11.68 -10.55 11.43
C SER A 136 12.94 -10.75 10.57
N PHE A 137 12.80 -10.98 9.26
CA PHE A 137 13.91 -11.31 8.37
C PHE A 137 14.38 -10.12 7.54
N ALA A 138 13.82 -8.93 7.76
CA ALA A 138 14.21 -7.71 7.05
C ALA A 138 14.51 -6.62 8.08
N PRO A 139 15.38 -5.65 7.77
CA PRO A 139 15.67 -4.57 8.73
C PRO A 139 14.42 -3.74 9.01
N ASN A 140 14.20 -3.41 10.27
CA ASN A 140 13.11 -2.54 10.68
C ASN A 140 13.47 -1.08 10.34
N PRO A 141 12.66 -0.37 9.53
CA PRO A 141 13.01 1.00 9.14
C PRO A 141 12.95 2.01 10.28
N LEU A 142 12.43 1.61 11.46
CA LEU A 142 12.32 2.50 12.62
C LEU A 142 13.53 2.42 13.56
N ILE A 143 14.50 1.54 13.28
CA ILE A 143 15.72 1.44 14.10
C ILE A 143 16.48 2.75 14.03
N GLY A 144 16.95 3.22 15.19
CA GLY A 144 17.65 4.48 15.34
C GLY A 144 16.83 5.48 16.14
N PRO A 145 17.29 6.73 16.24
CA PRO A 145 16.51 7.75 16.95
C PRO A 145 15.14 7.94 16.33
N ASN A 146 14.12 8.01 17.15
CA ASN A 146 12.76 8.20 16.64
C ASN A 146 12.62 9.58 15.97
N ILE A 147 11.83 9.66 14.93
CA ILE A 147 11.44 10.91 14.27
C ILE A 147 10.03 11.23 14.80
N ASP A 148 9.99 12.01 15.88
CA ASP A 148 8.73 12.30 16.60
C ASP A 148 7.70 12.97 15.70
N GLU A 149 8.14 13.75 14.71
CA GLU A 149 7.27 14.40 13.74
C GLU A 149 6.50 13.38 12.89
N LEU A 150 7.01 12.17 12.74
CA LEU A 150 6.37 11.13 11.93
C LEU A 150 5.49 10.19 12.75
N GLY A 151 5.88 9.90 14.00
CA GLY A 151 5.09 8.98 14.82
C GLY A 151 5.78 8.64 16.14
N THR A 152 5.12 7.79 16.92
CA THR A 152 5.58 7.40 18.25
C THR A 152 6.77 6.44 18.17
N ARG A 153 7.59 6.43 19.25
CA ARG A 153 8.78 5.57 19.37
C ARG A 153 8.44 4.07 19.21
N PHE A 154 7.33 3.64 19.80
CA PHE A 154 6.93 2.22 19.83
C PHE A 154 5.52 2.07 19.27
N PRO A 155 5.36 2.08 17.94
CA PRO A 155 4.02 1.96 17.36
C PRO A 155 3.45 0.55 17.53
N ASP A 156 2.16 0.48 17.81
CA ASP A 156 1.44 -0.79 17.91
C ASP A 156 1.26 -1.39 16.52
N MET A 157 1.56 -2.67 16.38
CA MET A 157 1.45 -3.41 15.12
C MET A 157 0.33 -4.46 15.15
N THR A 158 -0.62 -4.34 16.09
CA THR A 158 -1.71 -5.31 16.23
C THR A 158 -2.63 -5.32 15.01
N HIS A 159 -2.91 -4.13 14.45
CA HIS A 159 -3.84 -3.97 13.32
C HIS A 159 -3.19 -3.13 12.22
N VAL A 160 -2.07 -3.59 11.67
CA VAL A 160 -1.39 -2.88 10.58
C VAL A 160 -2.29 -2.80 9.35
N TYR A 161 -2.92 -3.92 9.00
CA TYR A 161 -3.79 -4.00 7.81
C TYR A 161 -5.23 -3.71 8.27
N ASP A 162 -5.79 -2.62 7.75
CA ASP A 162 -7.08 -2.05 8.18
C ASP A 162 -8.23 -3.01 7.86
N GLU A 163 -9.02 -3.35 8.86
CA GLU A 163 -10.11 -4.31 8.73
C GLU A 163 -11.23 -3.83 7.82
N ASP A 164 -11.54 -2.54 7.83
CA ASP A 164 -12.57 -1.97 6.96
C ASP A 164 -12.15 -2.01 5.49
N LEU A 165 -10.88 -1.69 5.21
CA LEU A 165 -10.33 -1.81 3.85
C LEU A 165 -10.32 -3.27 3.39
N GLN A 166 -9.97 -4.21 4.28
CA GLN A 166 -10.03 -5.64 3.96
C GLN A 166 -11.44 -6.06 3.56
N GLU A 167 -12.47 -5.61 4.30
CA GLU A 167 -13.86 -5.94 3.99
C GLU A 167 -14.28 -5.41 2.62
N ILE A 168 -13.89 -4.18 2.29
CA ILE A 168 -14.17 -3.60 0.97
C ILE A 168 -13.55 -4.45 -0.14
N ILE A 169 -12.29 -4.85 0.04
CA ILE A 169 -11.57 -5.64 -0.97
C ILE A 169 -12.24 -7.03 -1.14
N LYS A 170 -12.60 -7.67 -0.03
CA LYS A 170 -13.29 -8.98 -0.07
C LYS A 170 -14.64 -8.89 -0.79
N ASN A 171 -15.43 -7.87 -0.47
CA ASN A 171 -16.73 -7.66 -1.10
C ASN A 171 -16.57 -7.34 -2.59
N THR A 172 -15.59 -6.53 -2.94
CA THR A 172 -15.29 -6.20 -4.34
C THR A 172 -14.91 -7.46 -5.13
N ALA A 173 -14.07 -8.30 -4.55
CA ALA A 173 -13.69 -9.56 -5.19
C ALA A 173 -14.91 -10.46 -5.43
N LYS A 174 -15.77 -10.59 -4.42
CA LYS A 174 -16.99 -11.39 -4.51
C LYS A 174 -17.95 -10.86 -5.60
N GLU A 175 -18.16 -9.56 -5.65
CA GLU A 175 -19.06 -8.92 -6.61
C GLU A 175 -18.56 -9.06 -8.06
N ASN A 176 -17.24 -9.22 -8.24
CA ASN A 176 -16.63 -9.34 -9.56
C ASN A 176 -16.21 -10.78 -9.90
N ASP A 177 -16.61 -11.73 -9.08
CA ASP A 177 -16.29 -13.16 -9.26
C ASP A 177 -14.78 -13.40 -9.37
N ILE A 178 -14.00 -12.70 -8.53
CA ILE A 178 -12.55 -12.82 -8.44
C ILE A 178 -12.23 -13.67 -7.22
N GLU A 179 -11.52 -14.79 -7.44
CA GLU A 179 -11.06 -15.64 -6.34
C GLU A 179 -10.02 -14.87 -5.51
N LEU A 180 -10.25 -14.77 -4.21
CA LEU A 180 -9.36 -14.04 -3.31
C LEU A 180 -9.13 -14.88 -2.06
N PHE A 181 -7.88 -15.25 -1.83
CA PHE A 181 -7.43 -15.90 -0.60
C PHE A 181 -7.06 -14.83 0.42
N GLU A 182 -6.87 -15.23 1.67
CA GLU A 182 -6.36 -14.36 2.74
C GLU A 182 -5.16 -15.04 3.38
N GLY A 183 -4.17 -14.26 3.79
CA GLY A 183 -3.01 -14.88 4.43
C GLY A 183 -1.99 -13.90 4.96
N VAL A 184 -0.92 -14.47 5.48
CA VAL A 184 0.21 -13.77 6.09
C VAL A 184 1.36 -13.72 5.09
N TYR A 185 1.89 -12.52 4.88
CA TYR A 185 3.02 -12.30 3.96
C TYR A 185 4.30 -12.11 4.76
N ALA A 186 5.36 -12.84 4.36
CA ALA A 186 6.68 -12.71 4.97
C ALA A 186 7.61 -11.97 4.01
N GLN A 187 8.32 -10.95 4.51
CA GLN A 187 9.37 -10.29 3.73
C GLN A 187 10.73 -10.82 4.13
N LEU A 188 11.48 -11.31 3.13
CA LEU A 188 12.91 -11.61 3.25
C LEU A 188 13.69 -10.57 2.44
N THR A 189 15.02 -10.58 2.53
CA THR A 189 15.81 -9.56 1.86
C THR A 189 15.92 -9.77 0.36
N GLY A 190 15.98 -11.02 -0.10
CA GLY A 190 16.48 -11.30 -1.44
C GLY A 190 17.97 -10.95 -1.52
N PRO A 191 18.58 -10.86 -2.71
CA PRO A 191 17.97 -11.05 -4.04
C PRO A 191 17.80 -12.50 -4.44
N SER A 192 18.40 -13.45 -3.71
CA SER A 192 18.21 -14.87 -4.02
C SER A 192 16.82 -15.32 -3.58
N PHE A 193 16.21 -16.22 -4.35
CA PHE A 193 15.02 -16.92 -3.90
C PHE A 193 15.38 -17.81 -2.72
N GLU A 194 14.38 -18.15 -1.93
CA GLU A 194 14.53 -18.95 -0.72
C GLU A 194 14.89 -20.41 -1.07
N SER A 195 15.64 -21.06 -0.18
CA SER A 195 15.85 -22.49 -0.28
C SER A 195 14.61 -23.26 0.17
N PRO A 196 14.48 -24.55 -0.19
CA PRO A 196 13.36 -25.37 0.29
C PRO A 196 13.26 -25.42 1.81
N SER A 197 14.37 -25.45 2.53
CA SER A 197 14.37 -25.44 4.01
C SER A 197 13.85 -24.13 4.58
N GLU A 198 14.21 -23.02 3.96
CA GLU A 198 13.67 -21.71 4.36
C GLU A 198 12.14 -21.64 4.15
N ILE A 199 11.65 -22.23 3.06
CA ILE A 199 10.21 -22.28 2.81
C ILE A 199 9.49 -23.13 3.88
N LYS A 200 10.07 -24.27 4.27
CA LYS A 200 9.53 -25.07 5.37
C LYS A 200 9.50 -24.27 6.67
N MET A 201 10.56 -23.54 6.96
CA MET A 201 10.61 -22.65 8.14
C MET A 201 9.48 -21.63 8.11
N LEU A 202 9.30 -20.94 6.99
CA LEU A 202 8.25 -19.92 6.86
C LEU A 202 6.86 -20.53 7.00
N GLN A 203 6.66 -21.73 6.44
CA GLN A 203 5.39 -22.45 6.58
C GLN A 203 5.09 -22.75 8.04
N MET A 204 6.09 -23.21 8.79
CA MET A 204 5.96 -23.50 10.23
C MET A 204 5.65 -22.23 11.02
N LEU A 205 6.15 -21.07 10.60
CA LEU A 205 5.88 -19.78 11.24
C LEU A 205 4.51 -19.19 10.86
N GLY A 206 3.79 -19.83 9.95
CA GLY A 206 2.45 -19.41 9.57
C GLY A 206 2.38 -18.51 8.34
N ALA A 207 3.48 -18.34 7.59
CA ALA A 207 3.45 -17.54 6.36
C ALA A 207 2.70 -18.28 5.25
N SER A 208 1.89 -17.53 4.49
CA SER A 208 1.15 -18.04 3.32
C SER A 208 1.84 -17.69 2.02
N ALA A 209 2.64 -16.64 2.01
CA ALA A 209 3.37 -16.15 0.84
C ALA A 209 4.65 -15.46 1.29
N VAL A 210 5.63 -15.41 0.39
CA VAL A 210 6.93 -14.81 0.69
C VAL A 210 7.40 -13.94 -0.48
N GLY A 211 8.05 -12.82 -0.14
CA GLY A 211 8.65 -11.95 -1.14
C GLY A 211 9.72 -11.05 -0.54
N MET A 212 10.08 -10.00 -1.26
CA MET A 212 11.24 -9.17 -0.96
C MET A 212 10.88 -7.69 -0.77
N SER A 213 9.62 -7.42 -0.41
CA SER A 213 9.10 -6.04 -0.34
C SER A 213 7.96 -5.94 0.65
N THR A 214 7.32 -4.76 0.70
CA THR A 214 5.97 -4.57 1.26
C THR A 214 5.94 -4.36 2.77
N VAL A 215 6.56 -5.25 3.55
CA VAL A 215 6.43 -5.21 5.01
C VAL A 215 7.11 -3.97 5.60
N VAL A 216 8.30 -3.63 5.11
CA VAL A 216 9.00 -2.43 5.61
C VAL A 216 8.23 -1.16 5.27
N GLU A 217 7.58 -1.13 4.10
CA GLU A 217 6.70 -0.01 3.71
C GLU A 217 5.48 0.07 4.65
N ALA A 218 4.87 -1.08 4.97
CA ALA A 218 3.74 -1.13 5.90
C ALA A 218 4.14 -0.64 7.30
N ILE A 219 5.33 -1.02 7.77
CA ILE A 219 5.84 -0.56 9.07
C ILE A 219 5.98 0.97 9.09
N ALA A 220 6.61 1.54 8.06
CA ALA A 220 6.78 2.99 7.98
C ALA A 220 5.44 3.72 7.87
N ALA A 221 4.51 3.20 7.09
CA ALA A 221 3.17 3.78 6.93
C ALA A 221 2.36 3.69 8.22
N ASN A 222 2.41 2.56 8.91
CA ASN A 222 1.71 2.39 10.19
C ASN A 222 2.25 3.35 11.25
N HIS A 223 3.57 3.54 11.27
CA HIS A 223 4.23 4.52 12.16
C HIS A 223 3.64 5.92 11.95
N MET A 224 3.35 6.29 10.71
CA MET A 224 2.82 7.62 10.35
C MET A 224 1.28 7.70 10.40
N GLY A 225 0.62 6.65 10.86
CA GLY A 225 -0.84 6.66 11.04
C GLY A 225 -1.67 6.45 9.77
N MET A 226 -1.08 5.89 8.72
CA MET A 226 -1.85 5.58 7.51
C MET A 226 -2.72 4.35 7.72
N LYS A 227 -3.86 4.30 7.05
CA LYS A 227 -4.64 3.08 6.89
C LYS A 227 -4.00 2.28 5.76
N ILE A 228 -3.81 0.98 5.97
CA ILE A 228 -3.03 0.15 5.05
C ILE A 228 -3.84 -1.05 4.61
N CYS A 229 -3.78 -1.39 3.34
CA CYS A 229 -4.27 -2.66 2.81
C CYS A 229 -3.26 -3.18 1.79
N GLY A 230 -3.35 -4.46 1.50
CA GLY A 230 -2.43 -5.05 0.54
C GLY A 230 -3.00 -6.31 -0.09
N VAL A 231 -2.67 -6.50 -1.37
CA VAL A 231 -3.01 -7.72 -2.11
C VAL A 231 -1.74 -8.21 -2.81
N SER A 232 -1.46 -9.48 -2.63
CA SER A 232 -0.31 -10.15 -3.25
C SER A 232 -0.78 -10.99 -4.44
N CYS A 233 -0.05 -10.90 -5.55
CA CYS A 233 -0.22 -11.83 -6.66
C CYS A 233 0.78 -12.98 -6.45
N VAL A 234 0.27 -14.19 -6.25
CA VAL A 234 1.09 -15.38 -6.13
C VAL A 234 1.53 -15.77 -7.55
N SER A 235 2.73 -15.36 -7.92
CA SER A 235 3.22 -15.56 -9.30
C SER A 235 3.77 -16.96 -9.53
N ASN A 236 4.15 -17.65 -8.45
CA ASN A 236 4.74 -18.99 -8.51
C ASN A 236 4.57 -19.67 -7.17
N LEU A 237 4.66 -20.98 -7.13
CA LEU A 237 4.80 -21.67 -5.85
C LEU A 237 6.26 -21.55 -5.39
N ALA A 238 6.45 -21.41 -4.08
CA ALA A 238 7.77 -21.20 -3.48
C ALA A 238 8.67 -22.45 -3.66
N ALA A 239 9.96 -22.27 -3.45
CA ALA A 239 10.97 -23.30 -3.66
C ALA A 239 10.64 -24.58 -2.89
N GLY A 240 10.72 -25.71 -3.57
CA GLY A 240 10.41 -27.03 -3.00
C GLY A 240 8.93 -27.38 -2.97
N MET A 241 8.04 -26.45 -3.33
CA MET A 241 6.61 -26.73 -3.44
C MET A 241 6.27 -27.43 -4.75
N ASN A 242 7.11 -27.28 -5.75
CA ASN A 242 7.08 -28.08 -6.97
C ASN A 242 8.52 -28.33 -7.45
N SER A 243 8.68 -29.12 -8.53
CA SER A 243 10.00 -29.55 -8.99
C SER A 243 10.70 -28.57 -9.96
N ALA A 244 9.99 -27.53 -10.42
CA ALA A 244 10.53 -26.60 -11.41
C ALA A 244 11.43 -25.56 -10.75
N PRO A 245 12.54 -25.16 -11.39
CA PRO A 245 13.34 -24.02 -10.91
C PRO A 245 12.54 -22.72 -11.03
N LEU A 246 12.88 -21.76 -10.19
CA LEU A 246 12.24 -20.44 -10.22
C LEU A 246 13.04 -19.49 -11.09
N THR A 247 12.37 -18.78 -12.01
CA THR A 247 13.00 -17.75 -12.83
C THR A 247 12.21 -16.44 -12.72
N HIS A 248 12.91 -15.34 -12.87
CA HIS A 248 12.28 -14.03 -12.88
C HIS A 248 11.27 -13.90 -14.04
N GLU A 249 11.59 -14.49 -15.18
CA GLU A 249 10.73 -14.45 -16.36
C GLU A 249 9.38 -15.13 -16.10
N GLU A 250 9.38 -16.28 -15.45
CA GLU A 250 8.14 -17.00 -15.12
C GLU A 250 7.30 -16.23 -14.12
N VAL A 251 7.94 -15.61 -13.14
CA VAL A 251 7.29 -14.73 -12.17
C VAL A 251 6.57 -13.59 -12.90
N GLN A 252 7.28 -12.95 -13.84
CA GLN A 252 6.75 -11.83 -14.61
C GLN A 252 5.57 -12.26 -15.51
N GLU A 253 5.69 -13.42 -16.17
CA GLU A 253 4.63 -13.96 -17.04
C GLU A 253 3.34 -14.24 -16.25
N ALA A 254 3.47 -14.88 -15.07
CA ALA A 254 2.33 -15.18 -14.23
C ALA A 254 1.65 -13.90 -13.72
N ALA A 255 2.45 -12.92 -13.30
CA ALA A 255 1.93 -11.62 -12.86
C ALA A 255 1.19 -10.90 -13.98
N ASN A 256 1.75 -10.91 -15.19
CA ASN A 256 1.12 -10.29 -16.37
C ASN A 256 -0.20 -10.98 -16.73
N ALA A 257 -0.29 -12.30 -16.60
CA ALA A 257 -1.49 -13.06 -16.95
C ALA A 257 -2.68 -12.72 -16.03
N VAL A 258 -2.42 -12.45 -14.74
CA VAL A 258 -3.48 -12.13 -13.76
C VAL A 258 -3.74 -10.62 -13.67
N ALA A 259 -2.90 -9.80 -14.29
CA ALA A 259 -2.98 -8.35 -14.16
C ALA A 259 -4.37 -7.77 -14.44
N PRO A 260 -5.12 -8.21 -15.48
CA PRO A 260 -6.47 -7.64 -15.69
C PRO A 260 -7.41 -7.83 -14.50
N LYS A 261 -7.42 -8.99 -13.87
CA LYS A 261 -8.23 -9.24 -12.67
C LYS A 261 -7.74 -8.43 -11.48
N PHE A 262 -6.43 -8.36 -11.31
CA PHE A 262 -5.80 -7.60 -10.23
C PHE A 262 -6.11 -6.11 -10.38
N GLU A 263 -5.96 -5.57 -11.59
CA GLU A 263 -6.27 -4.17 -11.89
C GLU A 263 -7.74 -3.84 -11.62
N LYS A 264 -8.65 -4.76 -11.97
CA LYS A 264 -10.07 -4.59 -11.72
C LYS A 264 -10.36 -4.56 -10.21
N LEU A 265 -9.79 -5.48 -9.46
CA LEU A 265 -9.93 -5.53 -8.00
C LEU A 265 -9.43 -4.24 -7.37
N LEU A 266 -8.26 -3.77 -7.80
CA LEU A 266 -7.63 -2.55 -7.31
C LEU A 266 -8.50 -1.33 -7.59
N THR A 267 -8.90 -1.16 -8.85
CA THR A 267 -9.72 -0.02 -9.30
C THR A 267 -11.03 0.05 -8.53
N GLU A 268 -11.77 -1.04 -8.49
CA GLU A 268 -13.09 -1.05 -7.89
C GLU A 268 -13.05 -0.98 -6.36
N SER A 269 -12.03 -1.50 -5.74
CA SER A 269 -11.82 -1.33 -4.29
C SER A 269 -11.53 0.13 -3.94
N ILE A 270 -10.68 0.76 -4.68
CA ILE A 270 -10.34 2.17 -4.43
C ILE A 270 -11.56 3.06 -4.60
N UNK A 271 -12.32 2.80 -5.48
CA UNK A 271 -13.45 3.51 -5.69
C UNK A 271 -14.38 3.42 -4.60
N UNK A 272 -14.39 2.43 -3.78
CA UNK A 272 -15.15 2.12 -2.69
C UNK A 272 -14.67 2.73 -1.46
N PHE A 273 -13.29 3.01 -1.43
CA PHE A 273 -12.74 3.65 -0.24
C PHE A 273 -13.33 5.04 0.06
N UNK A 274 -13.80 5.59 -0.83
CA UNK A 274 -14.36 6.87 -0.72
C UNK A 274 -15.70 6.85 -0.03
N UNK A 275 -16.23 5.78 -0.13
CA UNK A 275 -17.43 5.57 0.49
C UNK A 275 -17.31 5.46 1.95
N LEU A 276 -16.16 4.93 2.38
CA LEU A 276 -15.86 4.83 3.82
C LEU A 276 -15.72 6.20 4.48
N ALA A 277 -15.05 7.12 3.81
CA ALA A 277 -14.86 8.49 4.33
C ALA A 277 -16.18 9.23 4.55
N UNK A 278 -17.12 8.89 3.81
CA UNK A 278 -18.35 9.46 3.92
C UNK A 278 -19.15 8.89 5.05
N UNK A 279 -18.91 7.84 5.16
CA UNK A 279 -19.55 7.11 6.17
C UNK A 279 -19.08 7.47 7.51
N THR A 280 -17.81 7.59 7.59
CA THR A 280 -17.24 7.99 8.88
C THR A 280 -17.64 9.40 9.32
N UNK A 281 -17.81 10.03 8.42
CA UNK A 281 -18.15 11.32 8.66
C UNK A 281 -19.52 11.48 9.15
N VAL A 282 -20.33 10.77 8.68
CA VAL A 282 -21.72 10.80 9.12
C VAL A 282 -21.88 10.20 10.54
N SER A 283 -21.18 9.10 10.80
CA SER A 283 -21.23 8.48 12.13
C SER A 283 -20.61 9.37 13.23
N ASP A 284 -19.63 10.15 12.90
CA ASP A 284 -19.02 11.09 13.87
C ASP A 284 -19.92 12.30 14.10
N LEU A 285 -20.64 12.75 13.08
CA LEU A 285 -21.66 13.80 13.24
C LEU A 285 -22.83 13.29 14.10
N ASP A 286 -23.22 12.03 13.94
CA ASP A 286 -24.27 11.41 14.79
C ASP A 286 -23.81 11.25 16.24
N LYS A 287 -22.54 10.98 16.47
CA LYS A 287 -21.98 10.92 17.84
C LYS A 287 -21.89 12.30 18.48
N ILE A 288 -21.55 13.29 17.72
CA ILE A 288 -21.54 14.69 18.20
C ILE A 288 -22.95 15.15 18.53
N UNK A 289 -23.73 14.77 17.79
CA UNK A 289 -25.02 15.08 17.98
C UNK A 289 -25.65 14.46 19.14
N LYS A 290 -25.38 13.23 19.36
CA LYS A 290 -25.91 12.51 20.52
C LYS A 290 -25.28 12.95 21.84
N ASN A 291 -24.03 13.32 21.82
CA ASN A 291 -23.33 13.84 23.01
C ASN A 291 -23.64 15.33 23.30
N GLY A 292 -24.07 16.08 22.29
CA GLY A 292 -24.45 17.48 22.42
C GLY A 292 -25.84 17.70 23.05
N ALA A 293 -26.67 16.64 23.15
CA ALA A 293 -28.04 16.77 23.69
C ALA A 293 -28.10 16.88 25.21
N HIS A 294 -26.96 16.90 25.90
CA HIS A 294 -26.92 16.99 27.38
C HIS A 294 -26.35 18.32 27.90
N CYS A 295 -26.15 19.31 27.02
CA CYS A 295 -25.71 20.62 27.48
C CYS A 295 -26.59 21.71 26.83
N GLY A 296 -27.51 22.24 27.57
CA GLY A 296 -28.42 23.27 27.08
C GLY A 296 -27.69 24.57 26.79
N ALA A 297 -27.53 24.86 25.52
CA ALA A 297 -27.27 26.24 25.04
C ALA A 297 -27.45 26.26 23.52
N GLU A 298 -28.18 27.24 23.07
CA GLU A 298 -28.58 27.49 21.70
C GLU A 298 -27.39 27.56 20.73
N THR A 299 -27.50 26.87 19.62
CA THR A 299 -26.53 27.03 18.55
C THR A 299 -27.23 27.12 17.18
N PRO A 300 -27.00 28.20 16.44
CA PRO A 300 -27.62 28.36 15.11
C PRO A 300 -26.78 27.87 13.93
N LEU A 301 -25.96 26.87 14.10
CA LEU A 301 -25.03 26.49 13.02
C LEU A 301 -25.46 25.26 12.20
N ILE A 302 -26.40 24.51 12.67
CA ILE A 302 -26.81 23.26 12.05
C ILE A 302 -27.73 23.43 10.82
N UNK A 303 -28.32 24.37 10.83
CA UNK A 303 -29.24 24.63 9.83
C UNK A 303 -28.67 25.02 8.51
N LEU A 304 -27.45 25.34 8.49
CA LEU A 304 -26.86 25.78 7.21
C LEU A 304 -26.32 24.63 6.38
N ILE A 305 -26.08 23.51 6.98
CA ILE A 305 -25.46 22.35 6.29
C ILE A 305 -26.53 21.45 5.64
N LEU A 306 -27.70 21.37 6.25
CA LEU A 306 -28.79 20.55 5.72
C LEU A 306 -29.55 21.17 4.53
N SER A 307 -29.41 22.50 4.32
CA SER A 307 -30.07 23.18 3.21
C SER A 307 -29.34 23.03 1.87
N LYS A 308 -28.13 22.52 1.87
CA LYS A 308 -27.34 22.36 0.63
C LYS A 308 -27.36 20.96 0.05
N SER A 309 -27.88 20.00 0.74
CA SER A 309 -27.99 18.62 0.24
C SER A 309 -29.31 18.30 -0.49
N UNK A 310 -29.96 19.22 -0.59
CA UNK A 310 -31.18 19.01 -1.22
C UNK A 310 -31.33 19.60 -2.57
N UNK A 311 -30.51 19.80 -2.84
CA UNK A 311 -30.59 20.41 -4.10
C UNK A 311 -29.97 19.64 -5.18
N LEU A 312 -29.82 18.36 -5.05
CA LEU A 312 -29.33 17.47 -6.09
C LEU A 312 -30.24 16.24 -6.16
N GLN A 313 -31.32 16.38 -6.86
CA GLN A 313 -32.05 15.30 -7.51
C GLN A 313 -32.32 15.70 -8.95
#